data_f08e5551f04a918104521dc41c6bad8b
#
_entry.id   f08e5551f04a918104521dc41c6bad8b
#
_cell.length_a   1.000
_cell.length_b   1.000
_cell.length_c   1.000
_cell.angle_alpha   90.00
_cell.angle_beta   90.00
_cell.angle_gamma   90.00
#
_symmetry.space_group_name_H-M   'P 1'
#
loop_
_entity.id
_entity.type
_entity.pdbx_description
1 polymer ?
#
loop_
_entity_poly.entity_id
_entity_poly.type
_entity_poly.pdbx_seq_one_letter_code
_entity_poly.pdbx_strand_id
1 'polypeptide(L)'
;MTVEKVALITAGGSGMGADAARRLAGDGFKVGILSSSGKGEALGGGLGGFGVTGSNSDGDAQDALVEGAKERWGRIDVLVNSAGHGP
;
A
#
# COMPACT_ATOMS: atom_id res chain seq x y z
N MET A 1 11.83 -0.29 -22.64
CA MET A 1 10.68 -0.84 -21.90
C MET A 1 10.80 -0.47 -20.44
N THR A 2 9.75 0.11 -19.89
CA THR A 2 9.76 0.56 -18.52
C THR A 2 9.25 -0.55 -17.60
N VAL A 3 10.03 -0.87 -16.56
CA VAL A 3 9.60 -1.83 -15.56
C VAL A 3 8.85 -1.05 -14.48
N GLU A 4 7.60 -1.41 -14.24
CA GLU A 4 6.82 -0.75 -13.21
C GLU A 4 7.21 -1.32 -11.85
N LYS A 5 7.65 -0.45 -10.98
CA LYS A 5 8.00 -0.82 -9.61
C LYS A 5 6.75 -0.81 -8.74
N VAL A 6 6.76 -1.63 -7.72
CA VAL A 6 5.61 -1.82 -6.85
C VAL A 6 5.99 -1.50 -5.42
N ALA A 7 5.19 -0.68 -4.77
CA ALA A 7 5.37 -0.34 -3.37
C ALA A 7 4.13 -0.72 -2.58
N LEU A 8 4.32 -1.32 -1.43
CA LEU A 8 3.24 -1.62 -0.50
C LEU A 8 3.42 -0.76 0.74
N ILE A 9 2.35 -0.13 1.18
CA ILE A 9 2.36 0.77 2.32
C ILE A 9 1.38 0.26 3.37
N THR A 10 1.85 0.02 4.58
CA THR A 10 0.97 -0.35 5.67
C THR A 10 0.56 0.90 6.45
N ALA A 11 -0.67 0.92 6.95
CA ALA A 11 -1.25 2.07 7.64
C ALA A 11 -1.30 3.32 6.76
N GLY A 12 -1.50 3.13 5.45
CA GLY A 12 -1.39 4.20 4.46
C GLY A 12 -2.62 5.06 4.28
N GLY A 13 -3.66 4.86 5.09
CA GLY A 13 -4.90 5.60 4.90
C GLY A 13 -4.89 7.02 5.40
N SER A 14 -3.88 7.41 6.18
CA SER A 14 -3.82 8.75 6.75
C SER A 14 -2.39 9.13 7.07
N GLY A 15 -2.16 10.41 7.27
CA GLY A 15 -0.89 10.93 7.72
C GLY A 15 0.28 10.59 6.81
N MET A 16 1.37 10.18 7.41
CA MET A 16 2.61 9.92 6.70
C MET A 16 2.51 8.77 5.69
N GLY A 17 1.69 7.77 6.01
CA GLY A 17 1.49 6.66 5.09
C GLY A 17 0.81 7.10 3.80
N ALA A 18 -0.22 7.95 3.93
CA ALA A 18 -0.91 8.50 2.76
C ALA A 18 0.02 9.34 1.91
N ASP A 19 0.85 10.18 2.56
CA ASP A 19 1.81 11.01 1.84
C ASP A 19 2.84 10.15 1.10
N ALA A 20 3.32 9.10 1.75
CA ALA A 20 4.27 8.18 1.11
C ALA A 20 3.65 7.53 -0.12
N ALA A 21 2.38 7.10 -0.01
CA ALA A 21 1.69 6.47 -1.12
C ALA A 21 1.54 7.42 -2.30
N ARG A 22 1.15 8.66 -2.04
CA ARG A 22 1.01 9.66 -3.09
C ARG A 22 2.33 9.95 -3.77
N ARG A 23 3.38 10.07 -2.98
CA ARG A 23 4.71 10.36 -3.51
C ARG A 23 5.22 9.24 -4.39
N LEU A 24 5.08 8.01 -3.91
CA LEU A 24 5.52 6.86 -4.69
C LEU A 24 4.73 6.71 -5.97
N ALA A 25 3.42 6.93 -5.91
CA ALA A 25 2.60 6.90 -7.11
C ALA A 25 3.02 7.99 -8.10
N GLY A 26 3.35 9.17 -7.59
CA GLY A 26 3.85 10.27 -8.42
C GLY A 26 5.19 9.96 -9.07
N ASP A 27 5.96 9.09 -8.45
CA ASP A 27 7.25 8.64 -8.99
C ASP A 27 7.11 7.45 -9.95
N GLY A 28 5.88 7.02 -10.22
CA GLY A 28 5.65 5.95 -11.17
C GLY A 28 5.48 4.57 -10.56
N PHE A 29 5.46 4.48 -9.23
CA PHE A 29 5.24 3.19 -8.57
C PHE A 29 3.77 2.80 -8.61
N LYS A 30 3.52 1.51 -8.74
CA LYS A 30 2.21 0.95 -8.43
C LYS A 30 2.13 0.78 -6.94
N VAL A 31 1.03 1.18 -6.32
CA VAL A 31 0.92 1.17 -4.87
C VAL A 31 -0.22 0.28 -4.38
N GLY A 32 0.05 -0.46 -3.33
CA GLY A 32 -0.96 -1.19 -2.59
C GLY A 32 -0.92 -0.69 -1.15
N ILE A 33 -2.08 -0.47 -0.56
CA ILE A 33 -2.19 0.19 0.74
C ILE A 33 -2.98 -0.68 1.71
N LEU A 34 -2.44 -0.88 2.90
CA LEU A 34 -3.16 -1.51 3.99
C LEU A 34 -3.50 -0.44 5.02
N SER A 35 -4.75 -0.34 5.37
CA SER A 35 -5.22 0.63 6.34
C SER A 35 -6.31 0.01 7.21
N SER A 36 -6.40 0.44 8.44
CA SER A 36 -7.46 -0.02 9.34
C SER A 36 -8.81 0.62 9.04
N SER A 37 -8.85 1.60 8.16
CA SER A 37 -10.09 2.23 7.71
C SER A 37 -10.20 2.11 6.19
N GLY A 38 -11.39 2.31 5.66
CA GLY A 38 -11.60 2.25 4.21
C GLY A 38 -10.86 3.32 3.42
N LYS A 39 -10.21 4.25 4.09
CA LYS A 39 -9.45 5.32 3.43
C LYS A 39 -8.32 4.78 2.57
N GLY A 40 -7.71 3.66 2.99
CA GLY A 40 -6.65 3.05 2.19
C GLY A 40 -7.14 2.54 0.86
N GLU A 41 -8.33 1.96 0.83
CA GLU A 41 -8.92 1.47 -0.41
C GLU A 41 -9.23 2.62 -1.36
N ALA A 42 -9.80 3.70 -0.85
CA ALA A 42 -10.11 4.87 -1.66
C ALA A 42 -8.84 5.50 -2.22
N LEU A 43 -7.84 5.68 -1.37
CA LEU A 43 -6.58 6.28 -1.79
C LEU A 43 -5.85 5.41 -2.80
N GLY A 44 -5.73 4.12 -2.53
CA GLY A 44 -5.05 3.19 -3.43
C GLY A 44 -5.71 3.18 -4.80
N GLY A 45 -7.04 3.10 -4.83
CA GLY A 45 -7.76 3.13 -6.09
C GLY A 45 -7.57 4.44 -6.85
N GLY A 46 -7.52 5.55 -6.12
CA GLY A 46 -7.30 6.86 -6.73
C GLY A 46 -5.90 7.04 -7.29
N LEU A 47 -4.95 6.26 -6.81
CA LEU A 47 -3.56 6.33 -7.27
C LEU A 47 -3.23 5.27 -8.33
N GLY A 48 -4.24 4.58 -8.82
CA GLY A 48 -4.02 3.56 -9.85
C GLY A 48 -3.59 2.21 -9.29
N GLY A 49 -3.73 2.02 -8.00
CA GLY A 49 -3.40 0.77 -7.33
C GLY A 49 -4.60 0.14 -6.66
N PHE A 50 -4.41 -0.32 -5.44
CA PHE A 50 -5.50 -0.89 -4.66
C PHE A 50 -5.26 -0.73 -3.17
N GLY A 51 -6.27 -1.04 -2.38
CA GLY A 51 -6.15 -0.99 -0.93
C GLY A 51 -6.83 -2.17 -0.28
N VAL A 52 -6.35 -2.51 0.90
CA VAL A 52 -6.93 -3.54 1.76
C VAL A 52 -7.26 -2.91 3.09
N THR A 53 -8.42 -3.23 3.62
CA THR A 53 -8.83 -2.74 4.94
C THR A 53 -8.56 -3.84 5.98
N GLY A 54 -7.82 -3.46 7.01
CA GLY A 54 -7.50 -4.38 8.09
C GLY A 54 -6.45 -3.77 9.00
N SER A 55 -6.22 -4.40 10.14
CA SER A 55 -5.18 -3.97 11.06
C SER A 55 -3.81 -4.34 10.51
N ASN A 56 -2.82 -3.47 10.68
CA ASN A 56 -1.47 -3.81 10.25
C ASN A 56 -0.81 -4.89 11.11
N SER A 57 -1.45 -5.27 12.22
CA SER A 57 -1.03 -6.43 12.98
C SER A 57 -1.80 -7.69 12.59
N ASP A 58 -2.72 -7.59 11.64
CA ASP A 58 -3.51 -8.72 11.16
C ASP A 58 -2.76 -9.40 10.02
N GLY A 59 -2.27 -10.62 10.27
CA GLY A 59 -1.53 -11.35 9.26
C GLY A 59 -2.32 -11.65 8.01
N ASP A 60 -3.64 -11.89 8.15
CA ASP A 60 -4.49 -12.15 6.99
C ASP A 60 -4.60 -10.92 6.09
N ALA A 61 -4.70 -9.73 6.70
CA ALA A 61 -4.78 -8.50 5.93
C ALA A 61 -3.44 -8.21 5.22
N GLN A 62 -2.33 -8.47 5.90
CA GLN A 62 -1.02 -8.33 5.29
C GLN A 62 -0.83 -9.30 4.13
N ASP A 63 -1.26 -10.54 4.31
CA ASP A 63 -1.20 -11.54 3.24
C ASP A 63 -2.06 -11.13 2.05
N ALA A 64 -3.25 -10.59 2.30
CA ALA A 64 -4.11 -10.11 1.23
C ALA A 64 -3.44 -8.98 0.44
N LEU A 65 -2.73 -8.09 1.12
CA LEU A 65 -2.01 -7.02 0.46
C LEU A 65 -0.91 -7.58 -0.45
N VAL A 66 -0.11 -8.49 0.06
CA VAL A 66 0.99 -9.10 -0.70
C VAL A 66 0.44 -9.92 -1.87
N GLU A 67 -0.55 -10.74 -1.63
CA GLU A 67 -1.15 -11.57 -2.68
C GLU A 67 -1.77 -10.70 -3.77
N GLY A 68 -2.47 -9.63 -3.38
CA GLY A 68 -3.06 -8.71 -4.33
C GLY A 68 -2.02 -8.06 -5.22
N ALA A 69 -0.88 -7.68 -4.65
CA ALA A 69 0.20 -7.08 -5.43
C ALA A 69 0.81 -8.09 -6.40
N LYS A 70 1.01 -9.33 -5.94
CA LYS A 70 1.57 -10.37 -6.79
C LYS A 70 0.64 -10.72 -7.94
N GLU A 71 -0.66 -10.79 -7.68
CA GLU A 71 -1.64 -11.09 -8.72
C GLU A 71 -1.71 -9.99 -9.78
N ARG A 72 -1.63 -8.73 -9.33
CA ARG A 72 -1.76 -7.60 -10.24
C ARG A 72 -0.47 -7.32 -11.01
N TRP A 73 0.66 -7.40 -10.33
CA TRP A 73 1.92 -6.89 -10.88
C TRP A 73 3.06 -7.89 -10.87
N GLY A 74 2.94 -8.96 -10.10
CA GLY A 74 3.93 -10.03 -10.07
C GLY A 74 5.22 -9.70 -9.34
N ARG A 75 5.28 -8.57 -8.64
CA ARG A 75 6.52 -8.17 -7.95
C ARG A 75 6.21 -7.23 -6.80
N ILE A 76 7.16 -7.11 -5.89
CA ILE A 76 7.13 -6.13 -4.81
C ILE A 76 8.56 -5.59 -4.68
N ASP A 77 8.72 -4.29 -4.82
CA ASP A 77 10.05 -3.66 -4.78
C ASP A 77 10.31 -2.93 -3.46
N VAL A 78 9.27 -2.35 -2.88
CA VAL A 78 9.41 -1.53 -1.68
C VAL A 78 8.27 -1.86 -0.73
N LEU A 79 8.59 -1.97 0.55
CA LEU A 79 7.59 -2.10 1.59
C LEU A 79 7.80 -0.95 2.57
N VAL A 80 6.81 -0.09 2.68
CA VAL A 80 6.84 1.03 3.61
C VAL A 80 5.94 0.68 4.79
N ASN A 81 6.53 0.53 5.95
CA ASN A 81 5.79 0.27 7.17
C ASN A 81 5.65 1.59 7.93
N SER A 82 4.51 2.23 7.76
CA SER A 82 4.25 3.51 8.41
C SER A 82 3.28 3.36 9.57
N ALA A 83 3.16 2.18 10.11
CA ALA A 83 2.35 1.92 11.29
C ALA A 83 3.04 2.53 12.50
N GLY A 84 3.15 3.80 12.52
CA GLY A 84 3.93 4.46 13.52
C GLY A 84 3.18 4.68 14.81
N HIS A 85 2.83 3.65 15.49
CA HIS A 85 2.46 3.89 16.87
C HIS A 85 3.73 3.70 17.67
N GLY A 86 4.05 4.67 18.42
CA GLY A 86 5.21 4.61 19.26
C GLY A 86 5.09 3.49 20.26
N PRO A 87 6.14 3.21 20.93
CA PRO A 87 6.11 2.23 22.01
C PRO A 87 5.17 2.66 23.09
#